data_a20256d75c4860ea90445486af037efc
#
_entry.id   a20256d75c4860ea90445486af037efc
#
_cell.length_a   1.000
_cell.length_b   1.000
_cell.length_c   1.000
_cell.angle_alpha   90.00
_cell.angle_beta   90.00
_cell.angle_gamma   90.00
#
_symmetry.space_group_name_H-M   'P 1'
#
loop_
_entity.id
_entity.type
_entity.pdbx_description
1 polymer ?
#
loop_
_entity_poly.entity_id
_entity_poly.type
_entity_poly.pdbx_seq_one_letter_code
_entity_poly.pdbx_strand_id
1 'polypeptide(L)'
;GADLVMAGQLHGRILRSPHAHARILSIDTSKAEALEGVMAVATAKDFPVIQDRILDFAESQSSVRMQAENLLAHDKALYQGHAIAAVAAINPHIAEEALKLIDVEFEVLPSVITADEAMKEDAPILHDSLTTMFKVDRFGAGDNTGVNSNIASHVQITRGDIQQGFKEADLVIERSFTTQTVHQGYIEPFACSAQWSTDGHLTIWCSTQAIFGIRGATSAILNIAESDIKVIPMEIGG
;
A
#
# COMPACT_ATOMS: atom_id res chain seq x y z
N GLY A 1 -10.64 -8.89 15.09
CA GLY A 1 -10.87 -9.01 13.64
C GLY A 1 -10.93 -10.45 13.16
N ALA A 2 -9.93 -11.28 13.45
CA ALA A 2 -9.88 -12.67 12.98
C ALA A 2 -11.00 -13.59 13.54
N ASP A 3 -11.61 -13.18 14.64
CA ASP A 3 -12.65 -13.96 15.34
C ASP A 3 -14.07 -13.75 14.79
N LEU A 4 -14.22 -12.85 13.82
CA LEU A 4 -15.53 -12.61 13.20
C LEU A 4 -15.87 -13.77 12.27
N VAL A 5 -16.99 -14.46 12.56
CA VAL A 5 -17.50 -15.57 11.76
C VAL A 5 -18.91 -15.24 11.29
N MET A 6 -19.13 -15.32 9.99
CA MET A 6 -20.43 -15.07 9.35
C MET A 6 -20.86 -16.26 8.51
N ALA A 7 -22.18 -16.48 8.42
CA ALA A 7 -22.72 -17.55 7.56
C ALA A 7 -22.33 -17.29 6.10
N GLY A 8 -21.78 -18.30 5.42
CA GLY A 8 -21.35 -18.19 4.03
C GLY A 8 -20.09 -17.36 3.82
N GLN A 9 -19.33 -17.06 4.88
CA GLN A 9 -18.08 -16.30 4.79
C GLN A 9 -17.07 -17.03 3.91
N LEU A 10 -16.44 -16.26 3.01
CA LEU A 10 -15.32 -16.72 2.19
C LEU A 10 -13.99 -16.42 2.88
N HIS A 11 -12.97 -17.17 2.52
CA HIS A 11 -11.61 -17.02 3.01
C HIS A 11 -10.73 -16.40 1.94
N GLY A 12 -10.22 -15.20 2.24
CA GLY A 12 -9.30 -14.46 1.35
C GLY A 12 -7.85 -14.90 1.52
N ARG A 13 -7.12 -15.03 0.41
CA ARG A 13 -5.67 -15.20 0.36
C ARG A 13 -5.09 -14.32 -0.72
N ILE A 14 -3.84 -13.90 -0.52
CA ILE A 14 -3.16 -12.94 -1.41
C ILE A 14 -1.91 -13.58 -1.97
N LEU A 15 -1.79 -13.61 -3.30
CA LEU A 15 -0.56 -13.92 -4.01
C LEU A 15 0.38 -12.73 -3.93
N ARG A 16 1.63 -12.98 -3.57
CA ARG A 16 2.63 -11.93 -3.37
C ARG A 16 3.84 -12.13 -4.28
N SER A 17 4.42 -11.01 -4.74
CA SER A 17 5.64 -11.02 -5.54
C SER A 17 6.82 -11.63 -4.78
N PRO A 18 7.57 -12.55 -5.38
CA PRO A 18 8.84 -13.03 -4.84
C PRO A 18 10.00 -12.06 -5.13
N HIS A 19 9.79 -11.06 -6.01
CA HIS A 19 10.81 -10.14 -6.48
C HIS A 19 10.70 -8.78 -5.79
N ALA A 20 11.86 -8.15 -5.54
CA ALA A 20 11.94 -6.83 -4.95
C ALA A 20 11.55 -5.71 -5.95
N HIS A 21 11.82 -5.91 -7.25
CA HIS A 21 11.39 -5.04 -8.33
C HIS A 21 11.26 -5.86 -9.60
N ALA A 22 10.08 -5.89 -10.18
CA ALA A 22 9.81 -6.64 -11.39
C ALA A 22 8.62 -6.04 -12.17
N ARG A 23 8.70 -6.07 -13.48
CA ARG A 23 7.55 -5.82 -14.35
C ARG A 23 6.68 -7.06 -14.41
N ILE A 24 5.38 -6.90 -14.35
CA ILE A 24 4.40 -7.96 -14.51
C ILE A 24 4.03 -8.00 -16.00
N LEU A 25 4.44 -9.06 -16.69
CA LEU A 25 4.16 -9.23 -18.12
C LEU A 25 2.79 -9.83 -18.35
N SER A 26 2.43 -10.82 -17.53
CA SER A 26 1.10 -11.45 -17.57
C SER A 26 0.71 -12.05 -16.22
N ILE A 27 -0.61 -12.15 -15.99
CA ILE A 27 -1.20 -12.89 -14.87
C ILE A 27 -2.29 -13.76 -15.48
N ASP A 28 -2.14 -15.09 -15.39
CA ASP A 28 -3.15 -16.06 -15.79
C ASP A 28 -3.82 -16.66 -14.54
N THR A 29 -5.08 -16.33 -14.32
CA THR A 29 -5.91 -16.77 -13.20
C THR A 29 -6.82 -17.96 -13.54
N SER A 30 -6.85 -18.38 -14.80
CA SER A 30 -7.84 -19.31 -15.35
C SER A 30 -7.92 -20.66 -14.60
N LYS A 31 -6.77 -21.22 -14.21
CA LYS A 31 -6.69 -22.46 -13.46
C LYS A 31 -7.19 -22.31 -12.01
N ALA A 32 -6.90 -21.15 -11.40
CA ALA A 32 -7.35 -20.83 -10.06
C ALA A 32 -8.88 -20.62 -10.02
N GLU A 33 -9.42 -19.92 -11.02
CA GLU A 33 -10.86 -19.71 -11.15
C GLU A 33 -11.64 -21.01 -11.41
N ALA A 34 -11.02 -21.97 -12.11
CA ALA A 34 -11.63 -23.28 -12.40
C ALA A 34 -11.58 -24.26 -11.22
N LEU A 35 -10.84 -23.95 -10.15
CA LEU A 35 -10.74 -24.82 -8.98
C LEU A 35 -12.06 -24.81 -8.19
N GLU A 36 -12.64 -26.00 -7.97
CA GLU A 36 -13.88 -26.13 -7.22
C GLU A 36 -13.77 -25.53 -5.81
N GLY A 37 -14.71 -24.67 -5.45
CA GLY A 37 -14.74 -23.96 -4.18
C GLY A 37 -14.05 -22.60 -4.20
N VAL A 38 -13.40 -22.17 -5.29
CA VAL A 38 -13.01 -20.80 -5.54
C VAL A 38 -14.23 -20.03 -6.01
N MET A 39 -14.49 -18.90 -5.38
CA MET A 39 -15.66 -18.06 -5.67
C MET A 39 -15.28 -16.80 -6.46
N ALA A 40 -14.05 -16.30 -6.28
CA ALA A 40 -13.53 -15.17 -7.02
C ALA A 40 -12.00 -15.14 -7.00
N VAL A 41 -11.42 -14.62 -8.07
CA VAL A 41 -10.03 -14.21 -8.16
C VAL A 41 -10.01 -12.76 -8.62
N ALA A 42 -9.24 -11.92 -7.97
CA ALA A 42 -9.13 -10.50 -8.30
C ALA A 42 -7.67 -10.10 -8.54
N THR A 43 -7.46 -9.24 -9.51
CA THR A 43 -6.20 -8.61 -9.87
C THR A 43 -6.38 -7.10 -9.93
N ALA A 44 -5.31 -6.35 -10.19
CA ALA A 44 -5.43 -4.90 -10.36
C ALA A 44 -6.36 -4.48 -11.53
N LYS A 45 -6.60 -5.37 -12.49
CA LYS A 45 -7.51 -5.12 -13.63
C LYS A 45 -8.99 -5.06 -13.24
N ASP A 46 -9.33 -5.60 -12.07
CA ASP A 46 -10.70 -5.64 -11.55
C ASP A 46 -11.07 -4.35 -10.81
N PHE A 47 -10.08 -3.47 -10.53
CA PHE A 47 -10.37 -2.15 -10.00
C PHE A 47 -11.04 -1.27 -11.06
N PRO A 48 -11.98 -0.41 -10.65
CA PRO A 48 -12.55 0.59 -11.54
C PRO A 48 -11.47 1.58 -12.00
N VAL A 49 -11.74 2.30 -13.09
CA VAL A 49 -10.86 3.38 -13.53
C VAL A 49 -10.74 4.43 -12.43
N ILE A 50 -9.54 4.57 -11.90
CA ILE A 50 -9.26 5.46 -10.77
C ILE A 50 -9.05 6.88 -11.30
N GLN A 51 -9.85 7.82 -10.80
CA GLN A 51 -9.56 9.24 -10.95
C GLN A 51 -8.53 9.62 -9.91
N ASP A 52 -7.30 9.90 -10.36
CA ASP A 52 -6.22 10.25 -9.46
C ASP A 52 -6.49 11.59 -8.77
N ARG A 53 -6.42 11.57 -7.46
CA ARG A 53 -6.54 12.73 -6.59
C ARG A 53 -5.72 12.50 -5.32
N ILE A 54 -5.35 13.58 -4.67
CA ILE A 54 -4.65 13.48 -3.38
C ILE A 54 -5.70 13.29 -2.28
N LEU A 55 -5.51 12.26 -1.48
CA LEU A 55 -6.20 12.06 -0.20
C LEU A 55 -5.34 12.60 0.92
N ASP A 56 -5.96 13.38 1.79
CA ASP A 56 -5.33 13.94 3.00
C ASP A 56 -5.74 13.10 4.21
N PHE A 57 -4.75 12.52 4.88
CA PHE A 57 -4.92 11.70 6.08
C PHE A 57 -4.45 12.45 7.34
N ALA A 58 -4.48 13.78 7.34
CA ALA A 58 -4.02 14.67 8.39
C ALA A 58 -2.49 14.70 8.59
N GLU A 59 -1.83 13.55 8.72
CA GLU A 59 -0.39 13.45 8.89
C GLU A 59 0.36 13.09 7.61
N SER A 60 -0.36 12.62 6.60
CA SER A 60 0.21 12.20 5.31
C SER A 60 -0.76 12.45 4.17
N GLN A 61 -0.22 12.64 2.99
CA GLN A 61 -0.98 12.75 1.75
C GLN A 61 -0.53 11.67 0.80
N SER A 62 -1.46 11.07 0.08
CA SER A 62 -1.18 10.05 -0.91
C SER A 62 -2.13 10.18 -2.09
N SER A 63 -1.63 9.91 -3.29
CA SER A 63 -2.44 9.76 -4.49
C SER A 63 -3.30 8.50 -4.40
N VAL A 64 -4.57 8.59 -4.81
CA VAL A 64 -5.47 7.42 -4.87
C VAL A 64 -4.92 6.34 -5.78
N ARG A 65 -4.30 6.74 -6.91
CA ARG A 65 -3.64 5.82 -7.84
C ARG A 65 -2.53 5.05 -7.14
N MET A 66 -1.61 5.74 -6.47
CA MET A 66 -0.50 5.09 -5.75
C MET A 66 -1.00 4.15 -4.66
N GLN A 67 -2.08 4.48 -3.97
CA GLN A 67 -2.69 3.58 -3.00
C GLN A 67 -3.25 2.33 -3.65
N ALA A 68 -3.96 2.45 -4.77
CA ALA A 68 -4.49 1.30 -5.48
C ALA A 68 -3.38 0.40 -6.04
N GLU A 69 -2.34 1.01 -6.65
CA GLU A 69 -1.16 0.29 -7.13
C GLU A 69 -0.43 -0.45 -6.00
N ASN A 70 -0.46 0.08 -4.76
CA ASN A 70 0.14 -0.57 -3.60
C ASN A 70 -0.74 -1.68 -3.01
N LEU A 71 -2.06 -1.64 -3.22
CA LEU A 71 -2.98 -2.71 -2.79
C LEU A 71 -2.87 -3.96 -3.66
N LEU A 72 -2.88 -3.79 -4.98
CA LEU A 72 -2.59 -4.83 -5.97
C LEU A 72 -1.72 -4.23 -7.06
N ALA A 73 -0.58 -4.85 -7.30
CA ALA A 73 0.38 -4.40 -8.31
C ALA A 73 -0.25 -4.39 -9.71
N HIS A 74 -0.17 -3.25 -10.38
CA HIS A 74 -0.61 -3.10 -11.77
C HIS A 74 0.44 -3.65 -12.74
N ASP A 75 1.39 -2.80 -13.12
CA ASP A 75 2.40 -3.12 -14.12
C ASP A 75 3.73 -3.59 -13.50
N LYS A 76 3.97 -3.21 -12.24
CA LYS A 76 5.21 -3.52 -11.53
C LYS A 76 4.98 -3.96 -10.09
N ALA A 77 5.71 -4.99 -9.67
CA ALA A 77 5.95 -5.26 -8.26
C ALA A 77 7.10 -4.35 -7.79
N LEU A 78 6.84 -3.53 -6.78
CA LEU A 78 7.76 -2.48 -6.30
C LEU A 78 8.55 -2.89 -5.07
N TYR A 79 8.21 -4.02 -4.45
CA TYR A 79 8.90 -4.60 -3.31
C TYR A 79 8.58 -6.09 -3.19
N GLN A 80 9.46 -6.83 -2.55
CA GLN A 80 9.20 -8.24 -2.23
C GLN A 80 8.01 -8.35 -1.29
N GLY A 81 7.03 -9.18 -1.66
CA GLY A 81 5.77 -9.31 -0.92
C GLY A 81 4.66 -8.38 -1.41
N HIS A 82 4.88 -7.57 -2.45
CA HIS A 82 3.81 -6.78 -3.07
C HIS A 82 2.68 -7.69 -3.53
N ALA A 83 1.45 -7.35 -3.19
CA ALA A 83 0.28 -8.13 -3.57
C ALA A 83 0.05 -8.07 -5.09
N ILE A 84 -0.18 -9.23 -5.71
CA ILE A 84 -0.35 -9.39 -7.17
C ILE A 84 -1.80 -9.74 -7.51
N ALA A 85 -2.36 -10.69 -6.75
CA ALA A 85 -3.73 -11.15 -6.93
C ALA A 85 -4.33 -11.57 -5.57
N ALA A 86 -5.64 -11.61 -5.49
CA ALA A 86 -6.37 -12.08 -4.33
C ALA A 86 -7.34 -13.19 -4.74
N VAL A 87 -7.48 -14.21 -3.91
CA VAL A 87 -8.43 -15.31 -4.09
C VAL A 87 -9.41 -15.32 -2.94
N ALA A 88 -10.68 -15.52 -3.22
CA ALA A 88 -11.72 -15.80 -2.23
C ALA A 88 -12.31 -17.21 -2.49
N ALA A 89 -12.26 -18.09 -1.47
CA ALA A 89 -12.73 -19.45 -1.56
C ALA A 89 -13.55 -19.86 -0.32
N ILE A 90 -14.27 -20.98 -0.42
CA ILE A 90 -15.16 -21.48 0.64
C ILE A 90 -14.42 -21.94 1.90
N ASN A 91 -13.11 -22.18 1.81
CA ASN A 91 -12.25 -22.47 2.95
C ASN A 91 -10.80 -22.03 2.70
N PRO A 92 -9.96 -21.87 3.74
CA PRO A 92 -8.61 -21.36 3.60
C PRO A 92 -7.66 -22.28 2.81
N HIS A 93 -7.89 -23.60 2.81
CA HIS A 93 -7.01 -24.55 2.10
C HIS A 93 -7.21 -24.44 0.59
N ILE A 94 -8.45 -24.35 0.12
CA ILE A 94 -8.76 -24.12 -1.30
C ILE A 94 -8.19 -22.77 -1.75
N ALA A 95 -8.32 -21.71 -0.93
CA ALA A 95 -7.75 -20.42 -1.26
C ALA A 95 -6.21 -20.48 -1.41
N GLU A 96 -5.51 -21.23 -0.54
CA GLU A 96 -4.06 -21.42 -0.64
C GLU A 96 -3.64 -22.29 -1.83
N GLU A 97 -4.43 -23.30 -2.18
CA GLU A 97 -4.22 -24.13 -3.36
C GLU A 97 -4.40 -23.30 -4.63
N ALA A 98 -5.45 -22.49 -4.69
CA ALA A 98 -5.74 -21.63 -5.81
C ALA A 98 -4.60 -20.62 -6.10
N LEU A 99 -3.93 -20.07 -5.05
CA LEU A 99 -2.77 -19.19 -5.25
C LEU A 99 -1.65 -19.86 -6.04
N LYS A 100 -1.45 -21.17 -5.89
CA LYS A 100 -0.40 -21.92 -6.60
C LYS A 100 -0.74 -22.19 -8.07
N LEU A 101 -2.01 -22.01 -8.44
CA LEU A 101 -2.50 -22.17 -9.80
C LEU A 101 -2.53 -20.87 -10.60
N ILE A 102 -2.27 -19.72 -9.95
CA ILE A 102 -2.10 -18.46 -10.64
C ILE A 102 -0.68 -18.40 -11.22
N ASP A 103 -0.59 -18.25 -12.53
CA ASP A 103 0.67 -18.15 -13.24
C ASP A 103 1.00 -16.68 -13.51
N VAL A 104 2.19 -16.23 -13.09
CA VAL A 104 2.62 -14.84 -13.25
C VAL A 104 3.96 -14.81 -13.94
N GLU A 105 4.02 -14.13 -15.07
CA GLU A 105 5.27 -13.90 -15.80
C GLU A 105 5.88 -12.57 -15.39
N PHE A 106 7.14 -12.60 -14.95
CA PHE A 106 7.88 -11.43 -14.49
C PHE A 106 9.12 -11.16 -15.34
N GLU A 107 9.36 -9.88 -15.60
CA GLU A 107 10.67 -9.36 -16.00
C GLU A 107 11.33 -8.75 -14.75
N VAL A 108 12.38 -9.40 -14.23
CA VAL A 108 13.09 -8.89 -13.04
C VAL A 108 13.86 -7.63 -13.39
N LEU A 109 13.66 -6.57 -12.64
CA LEU A 109 14.26 -5.26 -12.82
C LEU A 109 15.33 -4.99 -11.74
N PRO A 110 16.30 -4.08 -12.01
CA PRO A 110 17.20 -3.59 -10.98
C PRO A 110 16.41 -3.04 -9.79
N SER A 111 16.81 -3.40 -8.58
CA SER A 111 16.16 -2.98 -7.34
C SER A 111 17.10 -2.15 -6.47
N VAL A 112 16.55 -1.37 -5.57
CA VAL A 112 17.26 -0.69 -4.48
C VAL A 112 16.66 -1.15 -3.16
N ILE A 113 17.53 -1.44 -2.18
CA ILE A 113 17.12 -2.04 -0.90
C ILE A 113 17.24 -1.05 0.25
N THR A 114 18.15 -0.09 0.14
CA THR A 114 18.37 0.92 1.17
C THR A 114 17.95 2.31 0.70
N ALA A 115 17.61 3.18 1.65
CA ALA A 115 17.27 4.57 1.35
C ALA A 115 18.46 5.32 0.71
N ASP A 116 19.67 5.06 1.19
CA ASP A 116 20.89 5.69 0.67
C ASP A 116 21.14 5.31 -0.80
N GLU A 117 20.89 4.04 -1.16
CA GLU A 117 20.96 3.60 -2.57
C GLU A 117 19.87 4.23 -3.42
N ALA A 118 18.64 4.29 -2.89
CA ALA A 118 17.48 4.84 -3.61
C ALA A 118 17.61 6.34 -3.90
N MET A 119 18.40 7.07 -3.09
CA MET A 119 18.61 8.52 -3.22
C MET A 119 19.77 8.90 -4.17
N LYS A 120 20.54 7.93 -4.68
CA LYS A 120 21.61 8.23 -5.65
C LYS A 120 21.03 8.69 -6.98
N GLU A 121 21.77 9.56 -7.69
CA GLU A 121 21.35 10.10 -8.99
C GLU A 121 21.16 9.00 -10.07
N ASP A 122 21.96 7.94 -10.00
CA ASP A 122 21.94 6.79 -10.92
C ASP A 122 21.06 5.63 -10.43
N ALA A 123 20.32 5.83 -9.33
CA ALA A 123 19.44 4.78 -8.81
C ALA A 123 18.31 4.46 -9.79
N PRO A 124 17.97 3.16 -9.98
CA PRO A 124 16.81 2.79 -10.77
C PRO A 124 15.54 3.38 -10.15
N ILE A 125 14.73 4.04 -10.98
CA ILE A 125 13.44 4.59 -10.56
C ILE A 125 12.44 3.44 -10.37
N LEU A 126 11.91 3.32 -9.16
CA LEU A 126 10.94 2.28 -8.82
C LEU A 126 9.54 2.63 -9.32
N HIS A 127 9.08 3.84 -9.04
CA HIS A 127 7.76 4.34 -9.40
C HIS A 127 7.82 5.26 -10.61
N ASP A 128 7.24 4.88 -11.74
CA ASP A 128 7.32 5.66 -12.98
C ASP A 128 6.62 7.03 -12.89
N SER A 129 5.63 7.15 -12.03
CA SER A 129 4.80 8.36 -11.88
C SER A 129 5.04 9.14 -10.58
N LEU A 130 5.92 8.66 -9.68
CA LEU A 130 6.20 9.36 -8.43
C LEU A 130 7.05 10.60 -8.70
N THR A 131 6.56 11.76 -8.30
CA THR A 131 7.31 13.01 -8.28
C THR A 131 7.54 13.48 -6.85
N THR A 132 8.72 14.05 -6.59
CA THR A 132 9.07 14.54 -5.27
C THR A 132 8.18 15.74 -4.88
N MET A 133 7.60 15.68 -3.67
CA MET A 133 6.90 16.82 -3.07
C MET A 133 7.87 17.63 -2.20
N PHE A 134 7.97 18.92 -2.43
CA PHE A 134 8.74 19.81 -1.57
C PHE A 134 7.82 20.48 -0.54
N LYS A 135 8.20 20.40 0.73
CA LYS A 135 7.41 20.93 1.85
C LYS A 135 8.24 21.87 2.71
N VAL A 136 7.66 23.00 3.10
CA VAL A 136 8.24 23.93 4.07
C VAL A 136 7.67 23.76 5.46
N ASP A 137 6.64 22.93 5.59
CA ASP A 137 5.98 22.56 6.85
C ASP A 137 5.79 21.05 6.91
N ARG A 138 5.86 20.48 8.11
CA ARG A 138 5.64 19.06 8.36
C ARG A 138 4.26 18.58 7.91
N PHE A 139 3.24 19.39 8.12
CA PHE A 139 1.84 19.04 7.87
C PHE A 139 1.26 19.65 6.58
N GLY A 140 1.98 20.50 5.90
CA GLY A 140 1.53 21.13 4.67
C GLY A 140 1.45 20.18 3.49
N ALA A 141 0.61 20.53 2.50
CA ALA A 141 0.47 19.78 1.25
C ALA A 141 1.79 19.69 0.46
N GLY A 142 2.57 20.74 0.51
CA GLY A 142 3.79 20.88 -0.29
C GLY A 142 3.52 21.16 -1.77
N ASP A 143 4.59 21.48 -2.48
CA ASP A 143 4.59 21.74 -3.92
C ASP A 143 5.17 20.55 -4.67
N ASN A 144 4.53 20.15 -5.75
CA ASN A 144 5.05 19.11 -6.63
C ASN A 144 6.23 19.69 -7.43
N THR A 145 7.42 19.09 -7.28
CA THR A 145 8.61 19.55 -8.01
C THR A 145 8.61 19.19 -9.49
N GLY A 146 7.74 18.25 -9.91
CA GLY A 146 7.76 17.69 -11.26
C GLY A 146 8.95 16.74 -11.52
N VAL A 147 9.81 16.51 -10.53
CA VAL A 147 10.97 15.63 -10.65
C VAL A 147 10.57 14.21 -10.30
N ASN A 148 10.64 13.29 -11.27
CA ASN A 148 10.47 11.86 -11.04
C ASN A 148 11.68 11.32 -10.28
N SER A 149 11.44 10.70 -9.13
CA SER A 149 12.51 10.30 -8.20
C SER A 149 11.99 9.22 -7.24
N ASN A 150 12.89 8.48 -6.61
CA ASN A 150 12.56 7.59 -5.48
C ASN A 150 12.32 8.38 -4.17
N ILE A 151 12.50 9.69 -4.17
CA ILE A 151 12.23 10.57 -3.01
C ILE A 151 10.78 11.04 -3.09
N ALA A 152 9.93 10.52 -2.20
CA ALA A 152 8.51 10.87 -2.18
C ALA A 152 8.30 12.33 -1.71
N SER A 153 9.05 12.77 -0.69
CA SER A 153 8.96 14.14 -0.21
C SER A 153 10.26 14.62 0.39
N HIS A 154 10.52 15.93 0.23
CA HIS A 154 11.60 16.65 0.87
C HIS A 154 11.00 17.74 1.76
N VAL A 155 11.25 17.66 3.06
CA VAL A 155 10.75 18.64 4.05
C VAL A 155 11.92 19.50 4.49
N GLN A 156 11.80 20.82 4.32
CA GLN A 156 12.80 21.76 4.78
C GLN A 156 12.18 22.76 5.76
N ILE A 157 12.57 22.67 7.02
CA ILE A 157 12.12 23.57 8.08
C ILE A 157 13.31 24.44 8.47
N THR A 158 13.18 25.76 8.27
CA THR A 158 14.24 26.70 8.59
C THR A 158 13.77 27.68 9.65
N ARG A 159 14.60 27.88 10.69
CA ARG A 159 14.37 28.86 11.73
C ARG A 159 15.70 29.56 12.09
N GLY A 160 15.73 30.86 12.01
CA GLY A 160 16.95 31.67 12.27
C GLY A 160 17.95 31.59 11.12
N ASP A 161 19.20 31.98 11.40
CA ASP A 161 20.33 31.99 10.46
C ASP A 161 21.32 30.87 10.83
N ILE A 162 21.26 29.75 10.09
CA ILE A 162 22.10 28.55 10.32
C ILE A 162 23.58 28.88 10.06
N GLN A 163 23.88 29.70 9.04
CA GLN A 163 25.25 30.05 8.68
C GLN A 163 25.91 30.91 9.78
N GLN A 164 25.14 31.83 10.34
CA GLN A 164 25.60 32.62 11.45
C GLN A 164 25.77 31.77 12.71
N GLY A 165 24.85 30.86 12.96
CA GLY A 165 24.95 29.93 14.09
C GLY A 165 26.21 29.06 14.05
N PHE A 166 26.60 28.54 12.89
CA PHE A 166 27.87 27.80 12.75
C PHE A 166 29.10 28.67 12.93
N LYS A 167 29.07 29.95 12.49
CA LYS A 167 30.18 30.88 12.68
C LYS A 167 30.39 31.28 14.16
N GLU A 168 29.29 31.35 14.92
CA GLU A 168 29.31 31.77 16.34
C GLU A 168 29.50 30.59 17.31
N ALA A 169 29.45 29.35 16.81
CA ALA A 169 29.58 28.17 17.65
C ALA A 169 31.01 27.93 18.12
N ASP A 170 31.22 27.77 19.42
CA ASP A 170 32.53 27.44 20.00
C ASP A 170 32.96 26.00 19.64
N LEU A 171 32.00 25.11 19.38
CA LEU A 171 32.22 23.72 19.00
C LEU A 171 31.15 23.25 18.03
N VAL A 172 31.55 22.64 16.92
CA VAL A 172 30.67 21.97 15.97
C VAL A 172 30.93 20.48 16.05
N ILE A 173 29.88 19.68 16.29
CA ILE A 173 29.93 18.22 16.34
C ILE A 173 29.04 17.69 15.24
N GLU A 174 29.61 16.85 14.35
CA GLU A 174 28.90 16.11 13.33
C GLU A 174 28.92 14.60 13.63
N ARG A 175 27.79 13.95 13.59
CA ARG A 175 27.63 12.53 13.84
C ARG A 175 26.53 11.94 12.97
N SER A 176 26.73 10.72 12.50
CA SER A 176 25.72 9.92 11.81
C SER A 176 25.26 8.79 12.74
N PHE A 177 23.95 8.56 12.78
CA PHE A 177 23.33 7.50 13.57
C PHE A 177 22.48 6.64 12.66
N THR A 178 22.55 5.33 12.84
CA THR A 178 21.72 4.36 12.15
C THR A 178 20.98 3.50 13.15
N THR A 179 19.75 3.12 12.82
CA THR A 179 18.95 2.15 13.58
C THR A 179 18.65 0.97 12.70
N GLN A 180 18.48 -0.19 13.30
CA GLN A 180 18.02 -1.37 12.58
C GLN A 180 16.52 -1.28 12.36
N THR A 181 16.06 -1.86 11.24
CA THR A 181 14.63 -2.10 11.02
C THR A 181 14.17 -3.21 11.96
N VAL A 182 13.14 -2.94 12.73
CA VAL A 182 12.54 -3.90 13.65
C VAL A 182 11.04 -4.00 13.39
N HIS A 183 10.50 -5.22 13.54
CA HIS A 183 9.08 -5.45 13.56
C HIS A 183 8.61 -5.39 15.02
N GLN A 184 7.51 -4.68 15.31
CA GLN A 184 7.00 -4.50 16.67
C GLN A 184 6.50 -5.79 17.32
N GLY A 185 6.29 -6.86 16.56
CA GLY A 185 5.98 -8.19 17.08
C GLY A 185 4.57 -8.30 17.69
N TYR A 186 3.58 -7.56 17.18
CA TYR A 186 2.20 -7.69 17.64
C TYR A 186 1.70 -9.14 17.50
N ILE A 187 0.93 -9.60 18.47
CA ILE A 187 0.43 -10.98 18.55
C ILE A 187 -0.88 -11.12 17.77
N GLU A 188 -1.72 -10.10 17.74
CA GLU A 188 -2.98 -10.16 17.02
C GLU A 188 -2.77 -10.15 15.49
N PRO A 189 -3.28 -11.16 14.74
CA PRO A 189 -3.20 -11.15 13.29
C PRO A 189 -4.02 -10.02 12.68
N PHE A 190 -3.47 -9.33 11.70
CA PHE A 190 -4.25 -8.41 10.88
C PHE A 190 -5.31 -9.16 10.10
N ALA A 191 -6.56 -8.78 10.30
CA ALA A 191 -7.70 -9.36 9.61
C ALA A 191 -8.72 -8.27 9.27
N CYS A 192 -9.39 -8.51 8.15
CA CYS A 192 -10.50 -7.69 7.70
C CYS A 192 -11.58 -8.62 7.16
N SER A 193 -12.83 -8.33 7.50
CA SER A 193 -14.00 -8.96 6.87
C SER A 193 -14.82 -7.88 6.18
N ALA A 194 -15.35 -8.18 5.01
CA ALA A 194 -16.19 -7.30 4.25
C ALA A 194 -17.46 -8.01 3.81
N GLN A 195 -18.58 -7.30 3.87
CA GLN A 195 -19.87 -7.79 3.42
C GLN A 195 -20.54 -6.74 2.53
N TRP A 196 -20.91 -7.17 1.34
CA TRP A 196 -21.75 -6.40 0.45
C TRP A 196 -23.19 -6.83 0.62
N SER A 197 -24.05 -5.91 0.97
CA SER A 197 -25.48 -6.20 1.11
C SER A 197 -26.22 -6.07 -0.23
N THR A 198 -27.40 -6.66 -0.32
CA THR A 198 -28.21 -6.66 -1.55
C THR A 198 -28.74 -5.28 -1.93
N ASP A 199 -28.78 -4.35 -0.98
CA ASP A 199 -29.17 -2.95 -1.18
C ASP A 199 -27.99 -2.04 -1.58
N GLY A 200 -26.80 -2.61 -1.80
CA GLY A 200 -25.63 -1.90 -2.32
C GLY A 200 -24.73 -1.28 -1.25
N HIS A 201 -24.93 -1.59 0.03
CA HIS A 201 -24.06 -1.10 1.10
C HIS A 201 -22.91 -2.05 1.41
N LEU A 202 -21.72 -1.48 1.60
CA LEU A 202 -20.52 -2.20 2.01
C LEU A 202 -20.26 -2.01 3.50
N THR A 203 -20.21 -3.09 4.27
CA THR A 203 -19.74 -3.06 5.66
C THR A 203 -18.37 -3.73 5.76
N ILE A 204 -17.42 -3.03 6.41
CA ILE A 204 -16.05 -3.49 6.61
C ILE A 204 -15.78 -3.57 8.11
N TRP A 205 -15.40 -4.75 8.60
CA TRP A 205 -14.90 -4.96 9.96
C TRP A 205 -13.39 -5.13 9.88
N CYS A 206 -12.64 -4.24 10.50
CA CYS A 206 -11.18 -4.31 10.46
C CYS A 206 -10.53 -3.74 11.73
N SER A 207 -9.38 -4.28 12.06
CA SER A 207 -8.53 -3.75 13.13
C SER A 207 -7.91 -2.44 12.66
N THR A 208 -8.48 -1.29 13.08
CA THR A 208 -8.03 0.03 12.66
C THR A 208 -8.40 1.11 13.67
N GLN A 209 -7.53 2.12 13.79
CA GLN A 209 -7.81 3.38 14.49
C GLN A 209 -8.29 4.50 13.54
N ALA A 210 -8.29 4.26 12.21
CA ALA A 210 -8.55 5.27 11.19
C ALA A 210 -9.80 4.94 10.35
N ILE A 211 -10.96 4.75 10.99
CA ILE A 211 -12.22 4.33 10.33
C ILE A 211 -12.63 5.24 9.18
N PHE A 212 -12.50 6.56 9.35
CA PHE A 212 -12.86 7.53 8.32
C PHE A 212 -11.86 7.52 7.15
N GLY A 213 -10.57 7.33 7.44
CA GLY A 213 -9.54 7.18 6.41
C GLY A 213 -9.78 5.95 5.55
N ILE A 214 -10.10 4.79 6.16
CA ILE A 214 -10.43 3.57 5.43
C ILE A 214 -11.69 3.77 4.59
N ARG A 215 -12.73 4.41 5.13
CA ARG A 215 -13.96 4.70 4.39
C ARG A 215 -13.67 5.56 3.15
N GLY A 216 -12.95 6.68 3.33
CA GLY A 216 -12.61 7.58 2.23
C GLY A 216 -11.71 6.93 1.17
N ALA A 217 -10.69 6.17 1.58
CA ALA A 217 -9.83 5.43 0.65
C ALA A 217 -10.60 4.36 -0.12
N THR A 218 -11.46 3.58 0.56
CA THR A 218 -12.30 2.55 -0.08
C THR A 218 -13.25 3.19 -1.09
N SER A 219 -13.92 4.29 -0.72
CA SER A 219 -14.78 5.06 -1.62
C SER A 219 -14.02 5.51 -2.88
N ALA A 220 -12.83 6.07 -2.71
CA ALA A 220 -12.03 6.59 -3.80
C ALA A 220 -11.52 5.48 -4.75
N ILE A 221 -11.08 4.34 -4.20
CA ILE A 221 -10.51 3.24 -4.99
C ILE A 221 -11.61 2.45 -5.70
N LEU A 222 -12.73 2.17 -5.02
CA LEU A 222 -13.83 1.39 -5.59
C LEU A 222 -14.86 2.25 -6.34
N ASN A 223 -14.69 3.58 -6.32
CA ASN A 223 -15.61 4.54 -6.94
C ASN A 223 -17.07 4.35 -6.50
N ILE A 224 -17.28 4.18 -5.19
CA ILE A 224 -18.60 4.09 -4.54
C ILE A 224 -18.79 5.24 -3.55
N ALA A 225 -20.02 5.63 -3.28
CA ALA A 225 -20.28 6.74 -2.38
C ALA A 225 -19.87 6.39 -0.93
N GLU A 226 -19.28 7.35 -0.20
CA GLU A 226 -18.91 7.14 1.20
C GLU A 226 -20.15 6.84 2.08
N SER A 227 -21.34 7.35 1.71
CA SER A 227 -22.59 7.03 2.38
C SER A 227 -22.94 5.55 2.39
N ASP A 228 -22.46 4.81 1.38
CA ASP A 228 -22.76 3.41 1.18
C ASP A 228 -21.71 2.49 1.86
N ILE A 229 -20.72 3.10 2.55
CA ILE A 229 -19.66 2.37 3.24
C ILE A 229 -19.76 2.58 4.74
N LYS A 230 -19.82 1.48 5.48
CA LYS A 230 -19.74 1.44 6.93
C LYS A 230 -18.45 0.73 7.34
N VAL A 231 -17.61 1.40 8.12
CA VAL A 231 -16.41 0.78 8.72
C VAL A 231 -16.66 0.59 10.21
N ILE A 232 -16.50 -0.63 10.67
CA ILE A 232 -16.65 -1.04 12.07
C ILE A 232 -15.26 -1.38 12.59
N PRO A 233 -14.73 -0.61 13.57
CA PRO A 233 -13.44 -0.90 14.16
C PRO A 233 -13.55 -2.18 14.97
N MET A 234 -12.55 -3.05 14.83
CA MET A 234 -12.34 -4.22 15.66
C MET A 234 -11.18 -3.93 16.62
N GLU A 235 -10.94 -4.81 17.56
CA GLU A 235 -9.82 -4.72 18.48
C GLU A 235 -8.50 -4.61 17.71
N ILE A 236 -7.57 -3.85 18.28
CA ILE A 236 -6.20 -3.69 17.81
C ILE A 236 -5.30 -4.20 18.91
N GLY A 237 -4.79 -5.40 18.74
CA GLY A 237 -3.85 -6.01 19.66
C GLY A 237 -2.41 -5.52 19.45
N GLY A 238 -1.60 -5.59 20.52
CA GLY A 238 -0.17 -5.26 20.55
C GLY A 238 0.73 -6.49 20.70
#